data_14d13eb722fa0567c22e56a6fd00816a
#
_entry.id   14d13eb722fa0567c22e56a6fd00816a
#
_cell.length_a   1.000
_cell.length_b   1.000
_cell.length_c   1.000
_cell.angle_alpha   90.00
_cell.angle_beta   90.00
_cell.angle_gamma   90.00
#
_symmetry.space_group_name_H-M   'P 1'
#
loop_
_entity.id
_entity.type
_entity.pdbx_description
1 polymer ?
#
loop_
_entity_poly.entity_id
_entity_poly.type
_entity_poly.pdbx_seq_one_letter_code
_entity_poly.pdbx_strand_id
1 'polypeptide(L)'
;MKRICVFAGSSAGNHPAFARETKALGEAFARNQIELVYGGAKSGLMGVLADSILAHQGKVTGIMPTRLFEKEIVHRGVTELIEVDSMHERKAKMSEMADAYIALPGGFGTFEELFETVSWAQIGIHQKPLALFNIEDYYTPLLELINHAIEAGFVPESNRSLIKEAKDPDRLLSELVKLG
;
A
#
# COMPACT_ATOMS: atom_id res chain seq x y z
N MET A 1 -5.67 -11.39 -9.98
CA MET A 1 -5.49 -10.38 -8.92
C MET A 1 -6.71 -9.49 -8.90
N LYS A 2 -7.45 -9.46 -7.78
CA LYS A 2 -8.71 -8.70 -7.66
C LYS A 2 -8.63 -7.60 -6.60
N ARG A 3 -7.86 -7.81 -5.54
CA ARG A 3 -7.73 -6.90 -4.39
C ARG A 3 -6.29 -6.58 -4.10
N ILE A 4 -5.95 -5.31 -4.03
CA ILE A 4 -4.62 -4.86 -3.64
C ILE A 4 -4.73 -4.06 -2.34
N CYS A 5 -3.96 -4.47 -1.35
CA CYS A 5 -3.79 -3.70 -0.12
C CYS A 5 -2.77 -2.59 -0.36
N VAL A 6 -3.14 -1.35 -0.02
CA VAL A 6 -2.26 -0.20 -0.19
C VAL A 6 -1.96 0.46 1.16
N PHE A 7 -0.68 0.52 1.49
CA PHE A 7 -0.13 1.29 2.60
C PHE A 7 0.20 2.69 2.12
N ALA A 8 -0.23 3.71 2.80
CA ALA A 8 -0.06 5.10 2.38
C ALA A 8 -0.03 6.07 3.56
N GLY A 9 0.61 7.21 3.36
CA GLY A 9 0.69 8.27 4.36
C GLY A 9 -0.68 8.91 4.66
N SER A 10 -0.90 9.22 5.96
CA SER A 10 -1.99 10.10 6.42
C SER A 10 -1.74 11.59 6.10
N SER A 11 -0.59 11.92 5.53
CA SER A 11 -0.21 13.22 4.96
C SER A 11 -0.05 13.09 3.44
N ALA A 12 -0.32 14.18 2.71
CA ALA A 12 -0.09 14.24 1.25
C ALA A 12 1.37 14.50 0.86
N GLY A 13 2.24 14.74 1.84
CA GLY A 13 3.61 15.16 1.60
C GLY A 13 3.70 16.64 1.18
N ASN A 14 4.91 17.08 0.82
CA ASN A 14 5.22 18.47 0.48
C ASN A 14 5.44 18.71 -1.03
N HIS A 15 5.35 17.68 -1.85
CA HIS A 15 5.49 17.78 -3.31
C HIS A 15 4.19 17.41 -4.01
N PRO A 16 3.69 18.23 -4.97
CA PRO A 16 2.39 18.00 -5.61
C PRO A 16 2.32 16.69 -6.44
N ALA A 17 3.46 16.15 -6.86
CA ALA A 17 3.51 14.88 -7.57
C ALA A 17 2.99 13.71 -6.72
N PHE A 18 3.16 13.72 -5.40
CA PHE A 18 2.65 12.64 -4.55
C PHE A 18 1.15 12.47 -4.72
N ALA A 19 0.38 13.55 -4.60
CA ALA A 19 -1.07 13.49 -4.78
C ALA A 19 -1.46 13.20 -6.25
N ARG A 20 -0.76 13.81 -7.23
CA ARG A 20 -1.03 13.62 -8.66
C ARG A 20 -0.86 12.16 -9.08
N GLU A 21 0.28 11.54 -8.76
CA GLU A 21 0.58 10.14 -9.13
C GLU A 21 -0.29 9.16 -8.34
N THR A 22 -0.62 9.46 -7.08
CA THR A 22 -1.57 8.68 -6.29
C THR A 22 -2.97 8.69 -6.93
N LYS A 23 -3.42 9.85 -7.44
CA LYS A 23 -4.67 9.94 -8.18
C LYS A 23 -4.64 9.10 -9.47
N ALA A 24 -3.56 9.17 -10.24
CA ALA A 24 -3.37 8.38 -11.46
C ALA A 24 -3.39 6.86 -11.16
N LEU A 25 -2.81 6.45 -10.02
CA LEU A 25 -2.90 5.05 -9.56
C LEU A 25 -4.37 4.67 -9.28
N GLY A 26 -5.15 5.53 -8.65
CA GLY A 26 -6.58 5.29 -8.41
C GLY A 26 -7.38 5.12 -9.70
N GLU A 27 -7.11 5.92 -10.72
CA GLU A 27 -7.69 5.79 -12.06
C GLU A 27 -7.30 4.43 -12.70
N ALA A 28 -6.03 4.02 -12.54
CA ALA A 28 -5.56 2.72 -13.03
C ALA A 28 -6.23 1.54 -12.31
N PHE A 29 -6.46 1.62 -10.99
CA PHE A 29 -7.22 0.62 -10.24
C PHE A 29 -8.63 0.44 -10.80
N ALA A 30 -9.38 1.53 -10.96
CA ALA A 30 -10.74 1.48 -11.48
C ALA A 30 -10.77 0.92 -12.92
N ARG A 31 -9.87 1.38 -13.81
CA ARG A 31 -9.75 0.89 -15.19
C ARG A 31 -9.49 -0.61 -15.28
N ASN A 32 -8.70 -1.16 -14.34
CA ASN A 32 -8.37 -2.58 -14.28
C ASN A 32 -9.32 -3.39 -13.38
N GLN A 33 -10.39 -2.79 -12.86
CA GLN A 33 -11.35 -3.41 -11.96
C GLN A 33 -10.70 -4.02 -10.69
N ILE A 34 -9.66 -3.37 -10.19
CA ILE A 34 -8.96 -3.75 -8.95
C ILE A 34 -9.65 -3.05 -7.78
N GLU A 35 -9.98 -3.79 -6.75
CA GLU A 35 -10.51 -3.28 -5.50
C GLU A 35 -9.37 -2.84 -4.57
N LEU A 36 -9.50 -1.66 -3.96
CA LEU A 36 -8.61 -1.18 -2.93
C LEU A 36 -8.98 -1.76 -1.57
N VAL A 37 -8.00 -2.29 -0.86
CA VAL A 37 -8.04 -2.57 0.58
C VAL A 37 -7.06 -1.63 1.27
N TYR A 38 -7.49 -0.87 2.29
CA TYR A 38 -6.61 0.10 2.94
C TYR A 38 -7.05 0.44 4.38
N GLY A 39 -6.32 1.33 5.03
CA GLY A 39 -6.55 1.70 6.43
C GLY A 39 -7.81 2.52 6.75
N GLY A 40 -8.65 2.88 5.76
CA GLY A 40 -9.96 3.51 6.00
C GLY A 40 -9.95 5.01 6.30
N ALA A 41 -8.80 5.70 6.31
CA ALA A 41 -8.72 7.13 6.57
C ALA A 41 -8.98 7.97 5.31
N LYS A 42 -9.58 9.16 5.51
CA LYS A 42 -9.86 10.14 4.45
C LYS A 42 -8.72 11.14 4.25
N SER A 43 -7.72 11.16 5.13
CA SER A 43 -6.61 12.11 5.10
C SER A 43 -5.45 11.63 4.23
N GLY A 44 -4.63 12.59 3.77
CA GLY A 44 -3.38 12.34 3.05
C GLY A 44 -3.55 11.56 1.75
N LEU A 45 -2.51 10.79 1.41
CA LEU A 45 -2.51 9.95 0.20
C LEU A 45 -3.54 8.80 0.27
N MET A 46 -3.90 8.35 1.48
CA MET A 46 -4.98 7.38 1.69
C MET A 46 -6.31 7.89 1.11
N GLY A 47 -6.70 9.12 1.50
CA GLY A 47 -7.92 9.74 0.99
C GLY A 47 -7.86 10.03 -0.50
N VAL A 48 -6.75 10.56 -1.00
CA VAL A 48 -6.55 10.84 -2.44
C VAL A 48 -6.75 9.59 -3.29
N LEU A 49 -6.18 8.45 -2.87
CA LEU A 49 -6.32 7.18 -3.58
C LEU A 49 -7.77 6.70 -3.57
N ALA A 50 -8.39 6.64 -2.39
CA ALA A 50 -9.75 6.17 -2.22
C ALA A 50 -10.76 7.03 -3.00
N ASP A 51 -10.67 8.36 -2.89
CA ASP A 51 -11.52 9.30 -3.62
C ASP A 51 -11.36 9.16 -5.14
N SER A 52 -10.13 8.95 -5.64
CA SER A 52 -9.88 8.75 -7.07
C SER A 52 -10.54 7.47 -7.60
N ILE A 53 -10.42 6.36 -6.87
CA ILE A 53 -11.03 5.08 -7.25
C ILE A 53 -12.55 5.21 -7.27
N LEU A 54 -13.15 5.81 -6.22
CA LEU A 54 -14.60 6.01 -6.10
C LEU A 54 -15.15 6.91 -7.21
N ALA A 55 -14.44 7.99 -7.56
CA ALA A 55 -14.81 8.89 -8.66
C ALA A 55 -14.90 8.18 -10.02
N HIS A 56 -14.16 7.09 -10.20
CA HIS A 56 -14.16 6.24 -11.40
C HIS A 56 -14.96 4.94 -11.20
N GLN A 57 -15.90 4.91 -10.23
CA GLN A 57 -16.80 3.79 -9.96
C GLN A 57 -16.09 2.48 -9.55
N GLY A 58 -14.85 2.57 -9.08
CA GLY A 58 -14.12 1.45 -8.50
C GLY A 58 -14.59 1.12 -7.09
N LYS A 59 -14.09 0.02 -6.53
CA LYS A 59 -14.45 -0.46 -5.19
C LYS A 59 -13.34 -0.19 -4.19
N VAL A 60 -13.73 0.25 -3.01
CA VAL A 60 -12.82 0.59 -1.90
C VAL A 60 -13.33 -0.01 -0.61
N THR A 61 -12.51 -0.84 0.03
CA THR A 61 -12.75 -1.38 1.37
C THR A 61 -11.76 -0.75 2.36
N GLY A 62 -12.29 -0.01 3.31
CA GLY A 62 -11.53 0.57 4.43
C GLY A 62 -11.62 -0.32 5.67
N ILE A 63 -10.49 -0.50 6.38
CA ILE A 63 -10.45 -1.25 7.64
C ILE A 63 -9.93 -0.34 8.74
N MET A 64 -10.77 -0.05 9.73
CA MET A 64 -10.49 0.98 10.74
C MET A 64 -10.80 0.48 12.15
N PRO A 65 -9.83 0.56 13.07
CA PRO A 65 -10.10 0.33 14.49
C PRO A 65 -11.02 1.40 15.08
N THR A 66 -12.05 0.98 15.80
CA THR A 66 -13.04 1.91 16.40
C THR A 66 -12.40 2.96 17.30
N ARG A 67 -11.33 2.61 18.01
CA ARG A 67 -10.56 3.52 18.88
C ARG A 67 -9.80 4.63 18.14
N LEU A 68 -9.63 4.51 16.82
CA LEU A 68 -9.00 5.55 15.99
C LEU A 68 -9.99 6.55 15.41
N PHE A 69 -11.30 6.32 15.51
CA PHE A 69 -12.32 7.21 14.95
C PHE A 69 -12.25 8.65 15.47
N GLU A 70 -11.74 8.85 16.70
CA GLU A 70 -11.52 10.17 17.27
C GLU A 70 -10.23 10.84 16.81
N LYS A 71 -9.25 10.08 16.35
CA LYS A 71 -7.90 10.54 16.00
C LYS A 71 -7.68 10.64 14.49
N GLU A 72 -8.37 9.83 13.71
CA GLU A 72 -8.30 9.81 12.25
C GLU A 72 -9.66 10.16 11.65
N ILE A 73 -9.64 10.91 10.54
CA ILE A 73 -10.85 11.21 9.78
C ILE A 73 -11.23 9.95 8.98
N VAL A 74 -12.22 9.22 9.48
CA VAL A 74 -12.72 7.99 8.82
C VAL A 74 -13.38 8.33 7.49
N HIS A 75 -13.07 7.59 6.46
CA HIS A 75 -13.66 7.75 5.13
C HIS A 75 -15.00 7.00 5.02
N ARG A 76 -16.09 7.63 5.45
CA ARG A 76 -17.45 7.03 5.46
C ARG A 76 -18.08 6.87 4.06
N GLY A 77 -17.45 7.41 3.01
CA GLY A 77 -17.91 7.31 1.62
C GLY A 77 -17.36 6.11 0.85
N VAL A 78 -16.58 5.25 1.48
CA VAL A 78 -16.06 4.03 0.84
C VAL A 78 -17.14 3.01 0.54
N THR A 79 -16.88 2.07 -0.36
CA THR A 79 -17.81 1.01 -0.73
C THR A 79 -18.15 0.12 0.47
N GLU A 80 -17.13 -0.21 1.28
CA GLU A 80 -17.28 -1.00 2.50
C GLU A 80 -16.33 -0.46 3.58
N LEU A 81 -16.84 -0.26 4.80
CA LEU A 81 -16.06 0.10 5.97
C LEU A 81 -16.16 -1.03 6.99
N ILE A 82 -15.05 -1.70 7.24
CA ILE A 82 -14.95 -2.78 8.23
C ILE A 82 -14.37 -2.19 9.51
N GLU A 83 -15.17 -2.22 10.56
CA GLU A 83 -14.73 -1.81 11.90
C GLU A 83 -14.08 -3.00 12.61
N VAL A 84 -12.98 -2.75 13.30
CA VAL A 84 -12.22 -3.75 14.07
C VAL A 84 -11.86 -3.22 15.45
N ASP A 85 -11.49 -4.09 16.38
CA ASP A 85 -11.22 -3.67 17.76
C ASP A 85 -9.78 -3.23 18.02
N SER A 86 -8.83 -3.68 17.17
CA SER A 86 -7.41 -3.42 17.40
C SER A 86 -6.62 -3.19 16.09
N MET A 87 -5.40 -2.65 16.24
CA MET A 87 -4.44 -2.55 15.14
C MET A 87 -4.00 -3.91 14.61
N HIS A 88 -3.93 -4.93 15.47
CA HIS A 88 -3.59 -6.30 15.05
C HIS A 88 -4.67 -6.89 14.15
N GLU A 89 -5.94 -6.74 14.52
CA GLU A 89 -7.07 -7.16 13.69
C GLU A 89 -7.12 -6.40 12.37
N ARG A 90 -6.86 -5.09 12.38
CA ARG A 90 -6.78 -4.28 11.16
C ARG A 90 -5.77 -4.88 10.18
N LYS A 91 -4.53 -5.07 10.62
CA LYS A 91 -3.46 -5.61 9.77
C LYS A 91 -3.74 -7.04 9.31
N ALA A 92 -4.24 -7.89 10.21
CA ALA A 92 -4.64 -9.25 9.87
C ALA A 92 -5.74 -9.26 8.78
N LYS A 93 -6.77 -8.41 8.93
CA LYS A 93 -7.88 -8.32 7.97
C LYS A 93 -7.43 -7.75 6.63
N MET A 94 -6.60 -6.71 6.64
CA MET A 94 -6.00 -6.16 5.42
C MET A 94 -5.19 -7.23 4.68
N SER A 95 -4.39 -7.99 5.41
CA SER A 95 -3.58 -9.07 4.84
C SER A 95 -4.45 -10.21 4.31
N GLU A 96 -5.47 -10.66 5.04
CA GLU A 96 -6.40 -11.72 4.61
C GLU A 96 -7.06 -11.39 3.27
N MET A 97 -7.52 -10.14 3.11
CA MET A 97 -8.27 -9.70 1.93
C MET A 97 -7.40 -9.44 0.70
N ALA A 98 -6.11 -9.20 0.88
CA ALA A 98 -5.22 -8.78 -0.20
C ALA A 98 -4.73 -9.95 -1.06
N ASP A 99 -4.66 -9.74 -2.37
CA ASP A 99 -3.91 -10.61 -3.31
C ASP A 99 -2.46 -10.11 -3.50
N ALA A 100 -2.23 -8.81 -3.29
CA ALA A 100 -0.95 -8.14 -3.45
C ALA A 100 -0.87 -6.88 -2.57
N TYR A 101 0.32 -6.29 -2.48
CA TYR A 101 0.57 -5.09 -1.69
C TYR A 101 1.24 -4.00 -2.53
N ILE A 102 0.87 -2.74 -2.24
CA ILE A 102 1.56 -1.55 -2.74
C ILE A 102 1.85 -0.64 -1.55
N ALA A 103 3.07 -0.09 -1.49
CA ALA A 103 3.38 1.00 -0.58
C ALA A 103 3.54 2.31 -1.36
N LEU A 104 2.70 3.28 -1.06
CA LEU A 104 2.83 4.69 -1.45
C LEU A 104 3.74 5.43 -0.45
N PRO A 105 4.28 6.60 -0.80
CA PRO A 105 4.96 7.45 0.17
C PRO A 105 4.16 7.65 1.46
N GLY A 106 4.84 7.54 2.60
CA GLY A 106 4.19 7.65 3.90
C GLY A 106 5.20 7.75 5.05
N GLY A 107 4.73 7.77 6.28
CA GLY A 107 5.53 7.85 7.48
C GLY A 107 5.75 6.49 8.15
N PHE A 108 5.99 6.53 9.49
CA PHE A 108 6.33 5.35 10.28
C PHE A 108 5.28 4.24 10.22
N GLY A 109 3.97 4.57 10.15
CA GLY A 109 2.92 3.57 10.00
C GLY A 109 3.03 2.81 8.68
N THR A 110 3.30 3.53 7.58
CA THR A 110 3.52 2.93 6.26
C THR A 110 4.77 2.05 6.25
N PHE A 111 5.86 2.49 6.90
CA PHE A 111 7.09 1.68 7.01
C PHE A 111 6.87 0.43 7.86
N GLU A 112 6.14 0.53 8.95
CA GLU A 112 5.81 -0.61 9.81
C GLU A 112 5.01 -1.67 9.05
N GLU A 113 3.95 -1.28 8.35
CA GLU A 113 3.14 -2.18 7.51
C GLU A 113 3.96 -2.81 6.38
N LEU A 114 4.82 -2.02 5.72
CA LEU A 114 5.72 -2.49 4.67
C LEU A 114 6.70 -3.55 5.18
N PHE A 115 7.43 -3.24 6.27
CA PHE A 115 8.45 -4.15 6.78
C PHE A 115 7.85 -5.41 7.42
N GLU A 116 6.68 -5.33 8.05
CA GLU A 116 5.96 -6.52 8.52
C GLU A 116 5.63 -7.43 7.33
N THR A 117 5.06 -6.87 6.26
CA THR A 117 4.70 -7.62 5.04
C THR A 117 5.94 -8.27 4.41
N VAL A 118 7.04 -7.52 4.26
CA VAL A 118 8.31 -8.06 3.71
C VAL A 118 8.87 -9.17 4.59
N SER A 119 8.87 -8.96 5.91
CA SER A 119 9.36 -9.97 6.87
C SER A 119 8.56 -11.26 6.79
N TRP A 120 7.24 -11.17 6.66
CA TRP A 120 6.37 -12.34 6.53
C TRP A 120 6.58 -13.07 5.19
N ALA A 121 6.81 -12.34 4.12
CA ALA A 121 7.18 -12.93 2.83
C ALA A 121 8.54 -13.66 2.92
N GLN A 122 9.53 -13.04 3.56
CA GLN A 122 10.87 -13.62 3.74
C GLN A 122 10.84 -14.96 4.50
N ILE A 123 10.01 -15.07 5.53
CA ILE A 123 9.88 -16.30 6.32
C ILE A 123 8.81 -17.27 5.80
N GLY A 124 8.21 -16.96 4.63
CA GLY A 124 7.29 -17.87 3.93
C GLY A 124 5.87 -17.92 4.48
N ILE A 125 5.43 -16.95 5.29
CA ILE A 125 4.03 -16.85 5.77
C ILE A 125 3.09 -16.57 4.60
N HIS A 126 3.55 -15.79 3.60
CA HIS A 126 2.82 -15.57 2.36
C HIS A 126 3.77 -15.45 1.16
N GLN A 127 3.20 -15.55 -0.05
CA GLN A 127 3.92 -15.35 -1.31
C GLN A 127 3.27 -14.23 -2.16
N LYS A 128 2.48 -13.36 -1.53
CA LYS A 128 1.79 -12.27 -2.23
C LYS A 128 2.80 -11.23 -2.69
N PRO A 129 2.74 -10.79 -3.96
CA PRO A 129 3.67 -9.80 -4.50
C PRO A 129 3.52 -8.45 -3.81
N LEU A 130 4.64 -7.74 -3.68
CA LEU A 130 4.73 -6.42 -3.08
C LEU A 130 5.52 -5.46 -3.97
N ALA A 131 5.01 -4.24 -4.16
CA ALA A 131 5.69 -3.20 -4.91
C ALA A 131 5.68 -1.85 -4.20
N LEU A 132 6.75 -1.08 -4.40
CA LEU A 132 6.87 0.32 -3.99
C LEU A 132 6.48 1.22 -5.16
N PHE A 133 5.55 2.13 -4.95
CA PHE A 133 5.31 3.21 -5.89
C PHE A 133 6.29 4.35 -5.57
N ASN A 134 7.42 4.35 -6.30
CA ASN A 134 8.56 5.21 -6.01
C ASN A 134 8.40 6.61 -6.65
N ILE A 135 7.38 7.35 -6.20
CA ILE A 135 7.08 8.71 -6.65
C ILE A 135 8.20 9.65 -6.19
N GLU A 136 8.78 10.43 -7.13
CA GLU A 136 9.84 11.38 -6.86
C GLU A 136 11.02 10.77 -6.08
N ASP A 137 11.36 9.51 -6.39
CA ASP A 137 12.47 8.79 -5.74
C ASP A 137 12.36 8.66 -4.22
N TYR A 138 11.12 8.76 -3.68
CA TYR A 138 10.86 8.70 -2.24
C TYR A 138 11.43 7.45 -1.58
N TYR A 139 11.36 6.31 -2.24
CA TYR A 139 11.85 5.02 -1.72
C TYR A 139 13.28 4.68 -2.12
N THR A 140 13.94 5.51 -2.92
CA THR A 140 15.34 5.25 -3.35
C THR A 140 16.28 5.05 -2.16
N PRO A 141 16.29 5.89 -1.09
CA PRO A 141 17.13 5.66 0.09
C PRO A 141 16.81 4.36 0.83
N LEU A 142 15.54 3.92 0.84
CA LEU A 142 15.14 2.65 1.43
C LEU A 142 15.69 1.46 0.64
N LEU A 143 15.63 1.51 -0.69
CA LEU A 143 16.18 0.48 -1.57
C LEU A 143 17.70 0.40 -1.44
N GLU A 144 18.38 1.54 -1.30
CA GLU A 144 19.82 1.59 -1.00
C GLU A 144 20.16 0.93 0.34
N LEU A 145 19.37 1.20 1.39
CA LEU A 145 19.54 0.54 2.69
C LEU A 145 19.34 -0.97 2.59
N ILE A 146 18.33 -1.44 1.86
CA ILE A 146 18.07 -2.87 1.66
C ILE A 146 19.23 -3.52 0.90
N ASN A 147 19.74 -2.88 -0.16
CA ASN A 147 20.91 -3.36 -0.89
C ASN A 147 22.14 -3.45 0.00
N HIS A 148 22.39 -2.43 0.81
CA HIS A 148 23.48 -2.45 1.79
C HIS A 148 23.32 -3.59 2.81
N ALA A 149 22.11 -3.85 3.29
CA ALA A 149 21.85 -4.96 4.20
C ALA A 149 22.11 -6.33 3.57
N ILE A 150 21.85 -6.48 2.26
CA ILE A 150 22.19 -7.68 1.48
C ILE A 150 23.72 -7.82 1.37
N GLU A 151 24.43 -6.78 0.97
CA GLU A 151 25.88 -6.75 0.84
C GLU A 151 26.58 -7.02 2.18
N ALA A 152 26.02 -6.51 3.28
CA ALA A 152 26.51 -6.76 4.64
C ALA A 152 26.14 -8.15 5.19
N GLY A 153 25.37 -8.97 4.46
CA GLY A 153 25.00 -10.33 4.83
C GLY A 153 23.86 -10.47 5.84
N PHE A 154 23.13 -9.38 6.15
CA PHE A 154 21.95 -9.43 7.04
C PHE A 154 20.69 -9.88 6.32
N VAL A 155 20.61 -9.67 5.02
CA VAL A 155 19.47 -10.09 4.17
C VAL A 155 20.01 -11.04 3.10
N PRO A 156 19.42 -12.25 2.91
CA PRO A 156 19.82 -13.16 1.84
C PRO A 156 19.63 -12.54 0.45
N GLU A 157 20.56 -12.78 -0.47
CA GLU A 157 20.47 -12.31 -1.86
C GLU A 157 19.17 -12.76 -2.56
N SER A 158 18.67 -13.96 -2.24
CA SER A 158 17.40 -14.48 -2.76
C SER A 158 16.19 -13.59 -2.44
N ASN A 159 16.28 -12.78 -1.41
CA ASN A 159 15.20 -11.89 -0.97
C ASN A 159 15.20 -10.52 -1.68
N ARG A 160 16.21 -10.22 -2.51
CA ARG A 160 16.24 -9.00 -3.32
C ARG A 160 14.99 -8.82 -4.18
N SER A 161 14.43 -9.92 -4.63
CA SER A 161 13.25 -9.92 -5.50
C SER A 161 11.91 -9.76 -4.78
N LEU A 162 11.87 -9.78 -3.45
CA LEU A 162 10.63 -9.65 -2.66
C LEU A 162 9.94 -8.30 -2.86
N ILE A 163 10.74 -7.25 -3.10
CA ILE A 163 10.26 -5.90 -3.30
C ILE A 163 10.46 -5.50 -4.75
N LYS A 164 9.38 -5.17 -5.44
CA LYS A 164 9.41 -4.54 -6.76
C LYS A 164 9.28 -3.04 -6.62
N GLU A 165 9.71 -2.29 -7.64
CA GLU A 165 9.45 -0.86 -7.70
C GLU A 165 8.99 -0.42 -9.08
N ALA A 166 8.20 0.63 -9.13
CA ALA A 166 7.89 1.37 -10.35
C ALA A 166 7.58 2.83 -10.02
N LYS A 167 7.76 3.70 -11.02
CA LYS A 167 7.45 5.14 -10.95
C LYS A 167 6.21 5.51 -11.76
N ASP A 168 5.60 4.53 -12.40
CA ASP A 168 4.43 4.66 -13.26
C ASP A 168 3.34 3.67 -12.81
N PRO A 169 2.05 4.10 -12.73
CA PRO A 169 0.97 3.25 -12.24
C PRO A 169 0.74 1.97 -13.04
N ASP A 170 0.77 2.06 -14.38
CA ASP A 170 0.48 0.90 -15.24
C ASP A 170 1.63 -0.12 -15.16
N ARG A 171 2.88 0.36 -15.11
CA ARG A 171 4.05 -0.48 -14.88
C ARG A 171 4.00 -1.14 -13.50
N LEU A 172 3.63 -0.38 -12.45
CA LEU A 172 3.48 -0.88 -11.08
C LEU A 172 2.51 -2.07 -11.04
N LEU A 173 1.32 -1.90 -11.63
CA LEU A 173 0.32 -2.97 -11.67
C LEU A 173 0.79 -4.16 -12.52
N SER A 174 1.49 -3.92 -13.63
CA SER A 174 2.02 -5.00 -14.48
C SER A 174 3.09 -5.84 -13.78
N GLU A 175 3.94 -5.23 -12.96
CA GLU A 175 4.95 -5.95 -12.16
C GLU A 175 4.31 -6.87 -11.11
N LEU A 176 3.19 -6.46 -10.51
CA LEU A 176 2.44 -7.30 -9.56
C LEU A 176 1.74 -8.48 -10.23
N VAL A 177 1.18 -8.29 -11.43
CA VAL A 177 0.46 -9.35 -12.15
C VAL A 177 1.39 -10.46 -12.64
N LYS A 178 2.65 -10.16 -12.99
CA LYS A 178 3.63 -11.15 -13.46
C LYS A 178 4.03 -12.18 -12.40
N LEU A 179 3.74 -11.90 -11.12
CA LEU A 179 4.17 -12.69 -9.97
C LEU A 179 3.03 -13.50 -9.32
N GLY A 180 1.80 -13.29 -9.72
CA GLY A 180 0.59 -14.02 -9.27
C GLY A 180 0.07 -14.91 -10.37
#